data_7d5ba6cb937b54afcc9c57e4fefe9752
#
_entry.id   7d5ba6cb937b54afcc9c57e4fefe9752
#
_cell.length_a   1.000
_cell.length_b   1.000
_cell.length_c   1.000
_cell.angle_alpha   90.00
_cell.angle_beta   90.00
_cell.angle_gamma   90.00
#
_symmetry.space_group_name_H-M   'P 1'
#
loop_
_entity.id
_entity.type
_entity.pdbx_description
1 polymer ?
#
loop_
_entity_poly.entity_id
_entity_poly.type
_entity_poly.pdbx_seq_one_letter_code
_entity_poly.pdbx_strand_id
1 'polypeptide(L)'
;MSVRRRLAFVLLAWSAAAPAARAAGQPATATLSATISPQASLTLSTASLVFPDADPDVLNKVPATGGPVTINAKARATQGQAVVLTVLASSDLRSGLDVIPASNVTWTASGAGFVAGTLSATVPAQVATWTGSGLHSGSQQYFFRNVWTHPTGTYTTTLVYTLSAP
;
A
#
# COMPACT_ATOMS: atom_id res chain seq x y z
N MET A 1 75.41 -61.99 -67.49
CA MET A 1 74.20 -61.17 -67.60
C MET A 1 73.63 -61.01 -66.20
N SER A 2 73.78 -59.85 -65.58
CA SER A 2 73.39 -59.59 -64.18
C SER A 2 72.19 -58.68 -64.18
N VAL A 3 71.08 -59.17 -63.64
CA VAL A 3 69.82 -58.39 -63.44
C VAL A 3 69.83 -57.83 -62.04
N ARG A 4 69.98 -56.52 -61.93
CA ARG A 4 69.86 -55.79 -60.66
C ARG A 4 68.35 -55.46 -60.35
N ARG A 5 67.78 -56.08 -59.32
CA ARG A 5 66.48 -55.71 -58.77
C ARG A 5 66.63 -54.51 -57.91
N ARG A 6 65.94 -53.43 -58.27
CA ARG A 6 65.80 -52.23 -57.36
C ARG A 6 64.58 -52.46 -56.49
N LEU A 7 64.81 -52.56 -55.18
CA LEU A 7 63.74 -52.46 -54.17
C LEU A 7 63.35 -51.00 -54.00
N ALA A 8 62.05 -50.65 -54.24
CA ALA A 8 61.50 -49.37 -53.90
C ALA A 8 60.91 -49.46 -52.46
N PHE A 9 61.49 -48.72 -51.59
CA PHE A 9 60.88 -48.48 -50.19
C PHE A 9 59.79 -47.47 -50.33
N VAL A 10 58.55 -47.86 -50.03
CA VAL A 10 57.41 -46.94 -49.82
C VAL A 10 57.38 -46.52 -48.32
N LEU A 11 57.72 -45.29 -48.02
CA LEU A 11 57.54 -44.68 -46.67
C LEU A 11 56.11 -44.29 -46.57
N LEU A 12 55.33 -45.01 -45.74
CA LEU A 12 54.02 -44.56 -45.27
C LEU A 12 54.22 -43.51 -44.13
N ALA A 13 53.96 -42.26 -44.43
CA ALA A 13 53.89 -41.21 -43.45
C ALA A 13 52.54 -41.28 -42.69
N TRP A 14 52.59 -41.71 -41.44
CA TRP A 14 51.44 -41.62 -40.55
C TRP A 14 51.35 -40.19 -40.01
N SER A 15 50.38 -39.41 -40.50
CA SER A 15 50.04 -38.11 -39.90
C SER A 15 49.18 -38.34 -38.65
N ALA A 16 49.76 -38.20 -37.48
CA ALA A 16 49.02 -38.17 -36.24
C ALA A 16 48.22 -36.84 -36.15
N ALA A 17 46.91 -36.92 -36.36
CA ALA A 17 46.03 -35.78 -36.09
C ALA A 17 45.99 -35.52 -34.57
N ALA A 18 46.58 -34.41 -34.14
CA ALA A 18 46.49 -33.96 -32.74
C ALA A 18 45.01 -33.59 -32.40
N PRO A 19 44.47 -34.07 -31.30
CA PRO A 19 43.12 -33.67 -30.89
C PRO A 19 43.09 -32.16 -30.65
N ALA A 20 42.15 -31.43 -31.29
CA ALA A 20 41.91 -30.04 -31.04
C ALA A 20 41.47 -29.88 -29.59
N ALA A 21 42.29 -29.24 -28.77
CA ALA A 21 41.92 -28.86 -27.40
C ALA A 21 40.75 -27.90 -27.47
N ARG A 22 39.56 -28.34 -27.05
CA ARG A 22 38.43 -27.46 -26.85
C ARG A 22 38.75 -26.48 -25.74
N ALA A 23 38.79 -25.18 -26.03
CA ALA A 23 38.88 -24.15 -25.03
C ALA A 23 37.71 -24.30 -24.06
N ALA A 24 37.99 -24.64 -22.83
CA ALA A 24 36.96 -24.64 -21.79
C ALA A 24 36.54 -23.18 -21.54
N GLY A 25 35.26 -22.86 -21.80
CA GLY A 25 34.71 -21.55 -21.48
C GLY A 25 34.79 -21.30 -19.98
N GLN A 26 35.47 -20.26 -19.57
CA GLN A 26 35.52 -19.84 -18.16
C GLN A 26 34.25 -19.06 -17.84
N PRO A 27 33.41 -19.51 -16.88
CA PRO A 27 32.27 -18.74 -16.44
C PRO A 27 32.76 -17.50 -15.67
N ALA A 28 32.22 -16.33 -16.01
CA ALA A 28 32.36 -15.09 -15.24
C ALA A 28 31.06 -14.84 -14.48
N THR A 29 31.13 -14.58 -13.19
CA THR A 29 29.98 -14.27 -12.33
C THR A 29 29.97 -12.81 -11.96
N ALA A 30 28.79 -12.17 -12.04
CA ALA A 30 28.57 -10.83 -11.54
C ALA A 30 27.48 -10.88 -10.45
N THR A 31 27.65 -10.13 -9.35
CA THR A 31 26.67 -10.00 -8.29
C THR A 31 25.83 -8.76 -8.57
N LEU A 32 24.49 -8.92 -8.65
CA LEU A 32 23.54 -7.81 -8.70
C LEU A 32 22.86 -7.69 -7.33
N SER A 33 22.87 -6.49 -6.77
CA SER A 33 22.15 -6.18 -5.53
C SER A 33 21.21 -5.00 -5.74
N ALA A 34 20.02 -5.05 -5.12
CA ALA A 34 19.06 -3.95 -5.09
C ALA A 34 18.52 -3.80 -3.66
N THR A 35 18.47 -2.57 -3.16
CA THR A 35 17.90 -2.26 -1.84
C THR A 35 16.53 -1.61 -2.03
N ILE A 36 15.49 -2.16 -1.38
CA ILE A 36 14.13 -1.63 -1.40
C ILE A 36 13.76 -1.32 0.05
N SER A 37 13.52 -0.02 0.33
CA SER A 37 13.14 0.44 1.66
C SER A 37 11.61 0.56 1.81
N PRO A 38 11.05 0.45 3.02
CA PRO A 38 9.66 0.77 3.31
C PRO A 38 9.30 2.17 2.85
N GLN A 39 8.10 2.34 2.31
CA GLN A 39 7.57 3.62 1.84
C GLN A 39 6.05 3.62 1.93
N ALA A 40 5.45 4.74 2.32
CA ALA A 40 4.01 4.93 2.39
C ALA A 40 3.59 6.23 1.71
N SER A 41 2.44 6.20 1.03
CA SER A 41 1.81 7.38 0.42
C SER A 41 0.30 7.25 0.59
N LEU A 42 -0.34 8.33 1.03
CA LEU A 42 -1.76 8.41 1.30
C LEU A 42 -2.35 9.64 0.63
N THR A 43 -3.47 9.48 -0.09
CA THR A 43 -4.24 10.58 -0.67
C THR A 43 -5.71 10.42 -0.37
N LEU A 44 -6.38 11.53 -0.07
CA LEU A 44 -7.82 11.64 0.16
C LEU A 44 -8.45 12.49 -0.95
N SER A 45 -9.67 12.17 -1.36
CA SER A 45 -10.39 12.92 -2.40
C SER A 45 -10.85 14.31 -1.93
N THR A 46 -10.96 14.54 -0.62
CA THR A 46 -11.33 15.82 -0.03
C THR A 46 -10.56 16.07 1.25
N ALA A 47 -10.32 17.34 1.55
CA ALA A 47 -9.73 17.82 2.81
C ALA A 47 -10.80 18.36 3.77
N SER A 48 -12.07 18.39 3.38
CA SER A 48 -13.16 18.94 4.19
C SER A 48 -14.39 18.05 4.17
N LEU A 49 -14.99 17.86 5.33
CA LEU A 49 -16.26 17.17 5.53
C LEU A 49 -17.21 18.14 6.22
N VAL A 50 -18.38 18.33 5.65
CA VAL A 50 -19.42 19.21 6.18
C VAL A 50 -20.68 18.41 6.42
N PHE A 51 -21.24 18.49 7.62
CA PHE A 51 -22.55 17.95 7.95
C PHE A 51 -23.54 19.12 7.93
N PRO A 52 -24.56 19.13 7.06
CA PRO A 52 -25.56 20.17 7.03
C PRO A 52 -26.43 20.12 8.30
N ASP A 53 -26.97 21.24 8.70
CA ASP A 53 -28.01 21.29 9.72
C ASP A 53 -29.25 20.53 9.27
N ALA A 54 -29.90 19.84 10.21
CA ALA A 54 -31.10 19.06 9.95
C ALA A 54 -31.95 18.95 11.22
N ASP A 55 -33.26 18.76 11.06
CA ASP A 55 -34.17 18.43 12.14
C ASP A 55 -33.86 17.03 12.71
N PRO A 56 -33.51 16.86 13.99
CA PRO A 56 -33.22 15.59 14.61
C PRO A 56 -34.35 14.54 14.53
N ASP A 57 -35.61 14.98 14.50
CA ASP A 57 -36.76 14.07 14.37
C ASP A 57 -36.93 13.54 12.96
N VAL A 58 -36.38 14.26 11.96
CA VAL A 58 -36.45 13.88 10.54
C VAL A 58 -35.18 13.13 10.13
N LEU A 59 -34.01 13.61 10.58
CA LEU A 59 -32.71 13.09 10.19
C LEU A 59 -31.76 13.02 11.40
N ASN A 60 -31.82 11.91 12.13
CA ASN A 60 -30.97 11.68 13.30
C ASN A 60 -29.55 11.21 12.96
N LYS A 61 -29.28 10.90 11.68
CA LYS A 61 -27.99 10.48 11.17
C LYS A 61 -27.68 11.24 9.88
N VAL A 62 -27.03 12.39 10.01
CA VAL A 62 -26.76 13.32 8.91
C VAL A 62 -25.54 12.86 8.13
N PRO A 63 -25.65 12.59 6.83
CA PRO A 63 -24.48 12.27 6.00
C PRO A 63 -23.65 13.52 5.74
N ALA A 64 -22.32 13.34 5.63
CA ALA A 64 -21.46 14.41 5.15
C ALA A 64 -21.79 14.74 3.67
N THR A 65 -21.78 16.03 3.36
CA THR A 65 -21.96 16.52 1.97
C THR A 65 -20.73 16.23 1.13
N GLY A 66 -20.92 16.15 -0.19
CA GLY A 66 -19.82 15.86 -1.14
C GLY A 66 -19.57 14.38 -1.40
N GLY A 67 -20.38 13.51 -0.80
CA GLY A 67 -20.32 12.06 -0.99
C GLY A 67 -19.19 11.38 -0.20
N PRO A 68 -18.88 10.12 -0.51
CA PRO A 68 -17.85 9.37 0.18
C PRO A 68 -16.45 9.94 -0.06
N VAL A 69 -15.61 9.94 0.97
CA VAL A 69 -14.17 10.22 0.87
C VAL A 69 -13.48 9.02 0.22
N THR A 70 -12.94 9.21 -0.97
CA THR A 70 -12.07 8.19 -1.60
C THR A 70 -10.68 8.27 -1.00
N ILE A 71 -10.15 7.10 -0.64
CA ILE A 71 -8.84 6.93 -0.03
C ILE A 71 -7.98 6.07 -0.94
N ASN A 72 -6.80 6.58 -1.33
CA ASN A 72 -5.81 5.80 -2.05
C ASN A 72 -4.55 5.70 -1.18
N ALA A 73 -4.21 4.47 -0.79
CA ALA A 73 -3.06 4.15 0.02
C ALA A 73 -2.08 3.27 -0.76
N LYS A 74 -0.81 3.70 -0.84
CA LYS A 74 0.28 2.92 -1.43
C LYS A 74 1.30 2.64 -0.35
N ALA A 75 1.72 1.39 -0.23
CA ALA A 75 2.74 1.02 0.74
C ALA A 75 3.73 0.02 0.15
N ARG A 76 5.00 0.17 0.53
CA ARG A 76 6.00 -0.89 0.49
C ARG A 76 6.23 -1.34 1.92
N ALA A 77 5.99 -2.60 2.19
CA ALA A 77 6.14 -3.21 3.51
C ALA A 77 6.96 -4.48 3.39
N THR A 78 7.50 -4.93 4.51
CA THR A 78 8.13 -6.24 4.61
C THR A 78 7.12 -7.34 4.28
N GLN A 79 7.56 -8.38 3.58
CA GLN A 79 6.70 -9.50 3.21
C GLN A 79 6.05 -10.13 4.45
N GLY A 80 4.75 -10.36 4.39
CA GLY A 80 3.98 -10.94 5.48
C GLY A 80 3.62 -9.98 6.62
N GLN A 81 4.13 -8.75 6.61
CA GLN A 81 3.77 -7.73 7.61
C GLN A 81 2.48 -7.01 7.25
N ALA A 82 1.71 -6.65 8.30
CA ALA A 82 0.47 -5.91 8.13
C ALA A 82 0.74 -4.42 7.89
N VAL A 83 0.09 -3.87 6.88
CA VAL A 83 -0.04 -2.42 6.67
C VAL A 83 -1.38 -2.00 7.26
N VAL A 84 -1.38 -0.95 8.07
CA VAL A 84 -2.57 -0.48 8.78
C VAL A 84 -2.80 1.00 8.49
N LEU A 85 -4.02 1.32 8.13
CA LEU A 85 -4.51 2.71 8.01
C LEU A 85 -5.45 2.99 9.19
N THR A 86 -5.19 4.07 9.91
CA THR A 86 -6.02 4.53 11.03
C THR A 86 -6.45 5.97 10.82
N VAL A 87 -7.50 6.38 11.57
CA VAL A 87 -7.95 7.77 11.70
C VAL A 87 -8.14 8.13 13.16
N LEU A 88 -7.74 9.33 13.53
CA LEU A 88 -7.93 9.91 14.86
C LEU A 88 -8.44 11.35 14.70
N ALA A 89 -9.42 11.76 15.49
CA ALA A 89 -9.75 13.18 15.65
C ALA A 89 -8.71 13.86 16.55
N SER A 90 -8.28 15.06 16.20
CA SER A 90 -7.34 15.84 17.03
C SER A 90 -7.92 16.26 18.37
N SER A 91 -9.25 16.33 18.45
CA SER A 91 -10.03 16.60 19.65
C SER A 91 -11.48 16.15 19.42
N ASP A 92 -12.30 16.19 20.44
CA ASP A 92 -13.76 16.23 20.28
C ASP A 92 -14.16 17.47 19.45
N LEU A 93 -15.35 17.44 18.84
CA LEU A 93 -15.89 18.55 18.07
C LEU A 93 -16.18 19.71 19.00
N ARG A 94 -15.70 20.92 18.70
CA ARG A 94 -15.80 22.08 19.56
C ARG A 94 -16.43 23.28 18.85
N SER A 95 -17.27 24.01 19.61
CA SER A 95 -17.82 25.31 19.25
C SER A 95 -17.73 26.23 20.50
N GLY A 96 -16.69 27.07 20.58
CA GLY A 96 -16.40 27.82 21.81
C GLY A 96 -16.13 26.89 22.99
N LEU A 97 -16.97 26.95 24.02
CA LEU A 97 -16.90 26.08 25.20
C LEU A 97 -17.69 24.79 25.06
N ASP A 98 -18.58 24.73 24.08
CA ASP A 98 -19.42 23.56 23.86
C ASP A 98 -18.66 22.45 23.18
N VAL A 99 -18.91 21.20 23.59
CA VAL A 99 -18.20 20.01 23.15
C VAL A 99 -19.20 18.92 22.76
N ILE A 100 -19.01 18.34 21.57
CA ILE A 100 -19.70 17.12 21.15
C ILE A 100 -18.64 16.03 21.01
N PRO A 101 -18.79 14.87 21.71
CA PRO A 101 -17.81 13.77 21.59
C PRO A 101 -17.59 13.33 20.13
N ALA A 102 -16.35 13.09 19.74
CA ALA A 102 -15.99 12.60 18.41
C ALA A 102 -16.73 11.30 18.06
N SER A 103 -17.12 10.50 19.04
CA SER A 103 -17.89 9.26 18.87
C SER A 103 -19.29 9.46 18.27
N ASN A 104 -19.79 10.69 18.19
CA ASN A 104 -21.01 11.02 17.43
C ASN A 104 -20.79 11.01 15.92
N VAL A 105 -19.54 10.89 15.45
CA VAL A 105 -19.21 10.71 14.03
C VAL A 105 -18.88 9.24 13.77
N THR A 106 -19.59 8.65 12.82
CA THR A 106 -19.38 7.27 12.36
C THR A 106 -19.15 7.27 10.86
N TRP A 107 -18.62 6.15 10.32
CA TRP A 107 -18.54 5.95 8.88
C TRP A 107 -18.90 4.53 8.49
N THR A 108 -19.42 4.42 7.27
CA THR A 108 -19.44 3.17 6.52
C THR A 108 -18.25 3.14 5.57
N ALA A 109 -17.81 1.95 5.18
CA ALA A 109 -16.67 1.80 4.28
C ALA A 109 -17.01 0.89 3.09
N SER A 110 -16.29 1.10 1.99
CA SER A 110 -16.29 0.25 0.80
C SER A 110 -14.86 0.08 0.31
N GLY A 111 -14.56 -1.10 -0.23
CA GLY A 111 -13.22 -1.48 -0.70
C GLY A 111 -12.64 -2.63 0.11
N ALA A 112 -11.78 -3.43 -0.54
CA ALA A 112 -11.15 -4.59 0.10
C ALA A 112 -10.23 -4.15 1.24
N GLY A 113 -10.43 -4.71 2.43
CA GLY A 113 -9.68 -4.40 3.64
C GLY A 113 -10.14 -3.14 4.39
N PHE A 114 -11.07 -2.36 3.83
CA PHE A 114 -11.65 -1.19 4.50
C PHE A 114 -12.81 -1.58 5.40
N VAL A 115 -12.90 -0.95 6.57
CA VAL A 115 -13.90 -1.26 7.60
C VAL A 115 -14.65 -0.03 8.06
N ALA A 116 -15.93 -0.21 8.40
CA ALA A 116 -16.75 0.81 9.05
C ALA A 116 -16.24 1.08 10.47
N GLY A 117 -16.53 2.26 11.02
CA GLY A 117 -16.07 2.58 12.35
C GLY A 117 -16.73 3.81 12.97
N THR A 118 -16.22 4.15 14.16
CA THR A 118 -16.61 5.32 14.94
C THR A 118 -15.38 6.15 15.24
N LEU A 119 -15.48 7.46 15.10
CA LEU A 119 -14.39 8.37 15.36
C LEU A 119 -14.09 8.45 16.86
N SER A 120 -12.83 8.63 17.20
CA SER A 120 -12.36 8.84 18.56
C SER A 120 -11.35 9.99 18.59
N ALA A 121 -11.30 10.70 19.70
CA ALA A 121 -10.30 11.73 19.97
C ALA A 121 -9.12 11.20 20.80
N THR A 122 -9.16 9.95 21.24
CA THR A 122 -8.15 9.38 22.16
C THR A 122 -7.48 8.14 21.62
N VAL A 123 -8.20 7.33 20.84
CA VAL A 123 -7.69 6.05 20.31
C VAL A 123 -7.83 6.05 18.80
N PRO A 124 -6.75 5.84 18.03
CA PRO A 124 -6.83 5.68 16.58
C PRO A 124 -7.78 4.55 16.19
N ALA A 125 -8.78 4.86 15.37
CA ALA A 125 -9.72 3.89 14.84
C ALA A 125 -9.19 3.31 13.54
N GLN A 126 -9.28 1.99 13.36
CA GLN A 126 -8.84 1.32 12.14
C GLN A 126 -9.77 1.67 10.98
N VAL A 127 -9.18 2.06 9.85
CA VAL A 127 -9.86 2.36 8.58
C VAL A 127 -9.69 1.21 7.60
N ALA A 128 -8.46 0.70 7.50
CA ALA A 128 -8.16 -0.42 6.61
C ALA A 128 -6.94 -1.19 7.11
N THR A 129 -6.84 -2.45 6.69
CA THR A 129 -5.65 -3.28 6.88
C THR A 129 -5.47 -4.24 5.71
N TRP A 130 -4.21 -4.52 5.37
CA TRP A 130 -3.81 -5.54 4.38
C TRP A 130 -2.41 -6.05 4.67
N THR A 131 -1.98 -7.08 3.96
CA THR A 131 -0.66 -7.68 4.16
C THR A 131 0.23 -7.41 2.95
N GLY A 132 1.48 -7.01 3.21
CA GLY A 132 2.51 -6.79 2.21
C GLY A 132 2.37 -5.49 1.42
N SER A 133 3.21 -5.34 0.39
CA SER A 133 3.25 -4.15 -0.47
C SER A 133 2.08 -4.10 -1.43
N GLY A 134 1.58 -2.90 -1.75
CA GLY A 134 0.53 -2.74 -2.75
C GLY A 134 -0.11 -1.36 -2.79
N LEU A 135 -1.05 -1.21 -3.73
CA LEU A 135 -1.99 -0.11 -3.83
C LEU A 135 -3.36 -0.60 -3.39
N HIS A 136 -3.96 0.08 -2.42
CA HIS A 136 -5.29 -0.19 -1.91
C HIS A 136 -6.14 1.07 -2.00
N SER A 137 -7.35 0.91 -2.53
CA SER A 137 -8.30 2.01 -2.69
C SER A 137 -9.64 1.62 -2.06
N GLY A 138 -10.24 2.57 -1.37
CA GLY A 138 -11.56 2.41 -0.78
C GLY A 138 -12.21 3.74 -0.53
N SER A 139 -13.39 3.72 0.08
CA SER A 139 -14.11 4.93 0.42
C SER A 139 -14.76 4.85 1.79
N GLN A 140 -14.97 6.01 2.40
CA GLN A 140 -15.68 6.19 3.67
C GLN A 140 -16.80 7.21 3.49
N GLN A 141 -18.04 6.83 3.81
CA GLN A 141 -19.14 7.78 3.95
C GLN A 141 -19.32 8.09 5.43
N TYR A 142 -19.13 9.37 5.79
CA TYR A 142 -19.25 9.85 7.15
C TYR A 142 -20.68 10.28 7.47
N PHE A 143 -21.05 10.08 8.75
CA PHE A 143 -22.34 10.42 9.31
C PHE A 143 -22.15 11.04 10.68
N PHE A 144 -22.90 12.10 10.97
CA PHE A 144 -22.99 12.74 12.27
C PHE A 144 -24.30 12.35 12.96
N ARG A 145 -24.21 11.96 14.23
CA ARG A 145 -25.40 11.73 15.07
C ARG A 145 -26.00 13.05 15.47
N ASN A 146 -27.22 13.33 14.99
CA ASN A 146 -27.96 14.55 15.24
C ASN A 146 -29.02 14.29 16.32
N VAL A 147 -28.97 15.03 17.44
CA VAL A 147 -29.89 14.88 18.58
C VAL A 147 -30.18 16.25 19.21
N TRP A 148 -31.36 16.42 19.78
CA TRP A 148 -31.81 17.65 20.41
C TRP A 148 -30.94 18.13 21.58
N THR A 149 -30.14 17.25 22.16
CA THR A 149 -29.26 17.62 23.31
C THR A 149 -27.97 18.31 22.89
N HIS A 150 -27.67 18.43 21.59
CA HIS A 150 -26.51 19.16 21.12
C HIS A 150 -26.80 20.68 21.19
N PRO A 151 -25.93 21.48 21.84
CA PRO A 151 -26.05 22.93 21.82
C PRO A 151 -25.90 23.50 20.41
N THR A 152 -26.52 24.66 20.15
CA THR A 152 -26.36 25.35 18.85
C THR A 152 -24.93 25.85 18.68
N GLY A 153 -24.36 25.69 17.46
CA GLY A 153 -23.02 26.17 17.18
C GLY A 153 -22.43 25.56 15.90
N THR A 154 -21.28 26.06 15.50
CA THR A 154 -20.45 25.46 14.43
C THR A 154 -19.33 24.64 15.06
N TYR A 155 -19.46 23.33 15.01
CA TYR A 155 -18.53 22.42 15.65
C TYR A 155 -17.46 21.96 14.66
N THR A 156 -16.20 22.01 15.07
CA THR A 156 -15.07 21.61 14.23
C THR A 156 -14.10 20.68 14.94
N THR A 157 -13.46 19.80 14.19
CA THR A 157 -12.28 19.02 14.59
C THR A 157 -11.45 18.69 13.35
N THR A 158 -10.22 18.24 13.54
CA THR A 158 -9.36 17.80 12.44
C THR A 158 -9.21 16.27 12.49
N LEU A 159 -9.33 15.61 11.34
CA LEU A 159 -9.08 14.17 11.20
C LEU A 159 -7.63 13.95 10.76
N VAL A 160 -6.92 13.13 11.51
CA VAL A 160 -5.54 12.72 11.18
C VAL A 160 -5.55 11.26 10.75
N TYR A 161 -5.25 11.03 9.49
CA TYR A 161 -5.07 9.69 8.94
C TYR A 161 -3.60 9.30 9.02
N THR A 162 -3.33 8.09 9.49
CA THR A 162 -1.98 7.54 9.59
C THR A 162 -1.89 6.21 8.88
N LEU A 163 -0.97 6.11 7.92
CA LEU A 163 -0.65 4.88 7.20
C LEU A 163 0.69 4.34 7.73
N SER A 164 0.65 3.17 8.37
CA SER A 164 1.82 2.49 8.91
C SER A 164 2.19 1.29 8.04
N ALA A 165 3.43 1.28 7.53
CA ALA A 165 3.99 0.22 6.70
C ALA A 165 5.35 -0.20 7.29
N PRO A 166 5.44 -1.32 8.01
CA PRO A 166 6.68 -1.83 8.61
C PRO A 166 7.63 -2.52 7.59
#